data_8ef41faafc2b7967b82fac6cafdd5cda
#
_entry.id   8ef41faafc2b7967b82fac6cafdd5cda
#
_cell.length_a   1.000
_cell.length_b   1.000
_cell.length_c   1.000
_cell.angle_alpha   90.00
_cell.angle_beta   90.00
_cell.angle_gamma   90.00
#
_symmetry.space_group_name_H-M   'P 1'
#
loop_
_entity.id
_entity.type
_entity.pdbx_description
1 polymer ?
#
loop_
_entity_poly.entity_id
_entity_poly.type
_entity_poly.pdbx_seq_one_letter_code
_entity_poly.pdbx_strand_id
1 'polypeptide(L)'
;MRKNKYMRHRAGTRKCLAIGVTAAMCMAMLAGCSTSQSTSSTSGTEVTSEVSTETDADKESQNGSADAENTSVKTEMTVEKMQAAIDEAMSNADIDITDMFTKRDLAGTYNESEAAKITLSGKTATCDSSNVQIEDGVVTIKAAGVYVLSGTLTDGTIVVDAGDDDKVQLVLDGVSITAADYAAIYAKNADKVFVTLAEGAENSLTVAGDYVQTDDNNVDAVIFAKCDLTLGGTGSLTVKDTTGHGIVSKDDLVVTGGTYTIDSQDHCLNAKDSVRIADGTFNLSCDEDGIHAGN
;
A
#
# COMPACT_ATOMS: atom_id res chain seq x y z
N MET A 1 5.26 -40.23 -40.14
CA MET A 1 5.01 -40.64 -38.75
C MET A 1 6.15 -40.16 -37.87
N ARG A 2 5.98 -39.05 -37.20
CA ARG A 2 6.89 -38.55 -36.17
C ARG A 2 6.11 -38.42 -34.86
N LYS A 3 6.52 -39.19 -33.86
CA LYS A 3 5.89 -39.25 -32.51
C LYS A 3 6.41 -38.06 -31.70
N ASN A 4 5.52 -37.14 -31.33
CA ASN A 4 5.78 -36.12 -30.34
C ASN A 4 5.79 -36.72 -28.94
N LYS A 5 6.90 -36.54 -28.23
CA LYS A 5 7.12 -37.03 -26.87
C LYS A 5 6.82 -35.84 -25.93
N TYR A 6 5.62 -35.80 -25.36
CA TYR A 6 5.27 -34.84 -24.32
C TYR A 6 6.02 -35.24 -23.03
N MET A 7 6.94 -34.36 -22.59
CA MET A 7 7.46 -34.40 -21.24
C MET A 7 6.39 -33.79 -20.30
N ARG A 8 5.86 -34.61 -19.42
CA ARG A 8 5.07 -34.18 -18.28
C ARG A 8 6.04 -33.70 -17.20
N HIS A 9 6.09 -32.39 -16.92
CA HIS A 9 6.64 -31.88 -15.68
C HIS A 9 5.65 -32.18 -14.56
N ARG A 10 6.10 -32.89 -13.54
CA ARG A 10 5.38 -33.09 -12.30
C ARG A 10 5.41 -31.77 -11.53
N ALA A 11 4.26 -31.15 -11.35
CA ALA A 11 4.06 -30.08 -10.38
C ALA A 11 4.26 -30.67 -8.98
N GLY A 12 5.30 -30.25 -8.30
CA GLY A 12 5.51 -30.50 -6.88
C GLY A 12 4.66 -29.52 -6.09
N THR A 13 3.66 -30.04 -5.39
CA THR A 13 2.82 -29.27 -4.47
C THR A 13 3.70 -28.81 -3.31
N ARG A 14 4.15 -27.56 -3.32
CA ARG A 14 4.76 -26.92 -2.15
C ARG A 14 3.66 -26.23 -1.35
N LYS A 15 3.47 -26.66 -0.12
CA LYS A 15 2.55 -26.03 0.83
C LYS A 15 3.20 -24.73 1.32
N CYS A 16 2.74 -23.59 0.85
CA CYS A 16 3.10 -22.31 1.45
C CYS A 16 2.22 -22.07 2.68
N LEU A 17 2.85 -21.95 3.83
CA LEU A 17 2.20 -21.55 5.08
C LEU A 17 2.25 -20.02 5.13
N ALA A 18 1.10 -19.36 5.03
CA ALA A 18 1.01 -17.91 5.22
C ALA A 18 1.22 -17.60 6.72
N ILE A 19 2.37 -17.01 7.05
CA ILE A 19 2.61 -16.47 8.39
C ILE A 19 2.30 -14.97 8.30
N GLY A 20 1.18 -14.57 8.90
CA GLY A 20 0.85 -13.17 9.09
C GLY A 20 1.82 -12.52 10.07
N VAL A 21 2.70 -11.67 9.58
CA VAL A 21 3.51 -10.78 10.42
C VAL A 21 2.66 -9.56 10.74
N THR A 22 2.03 -9.54 11.91
CA THR A 22 1.41 -8.33 12.46
C THR A 22 2.53 -7.43 12.99
N ALA A 23 2.98 -6.48 12.20
CA ALA A 23 3.80 -5.38 12.67
C ALA A 23 2.93 -4.47 13.54
N ALA A 24 3.03 -4.61 14.86
CA ALA A 24 2.40 -3.69 15.80
C ALA A 24 3.16 -2.35 15.78
N MET A 25 2.63 -1.39 15.05
CA MET A 25 3.17 -0.04 15.00
C MET A 25 2.67 0.73 16.23
N CYS A 26 3.52 0.87 17.25
CA CYS A 26 3.28 1.81 18.35
C CYS A 26 3.60 3.22 17.87
N MET A 27 2.55 4.02 17.61
CA MET A 27 2.70 5.47 17.44
C MET A 27 3.07 6.10 18.78
N ALA A 28 4.28 6.61 18.90
CA ALA A 28 4.64 7.53 19.96
C ALA A 28 4.20 8.94 19.55
N MET A 29 3.11 9.43 20.13
CA MET A 29 2.74 10.84 20.02
C MET A 29 3.66 11.66 20.92
N LEU A 30 4.56 12.42 20.32
CA LEU A 30 5.26 13.52 21.01
C LEU A 30 4.37 14.76 20.97
N ALA A 31 3.71 15.04 22.10
CA ALA A 31 3.04 16.31 22.34
C ALA A 31 4.10 17.39 22.60
N GLY A 32 4.42 18.18 21.59
CA GLY A 32 5.20 19.41 21.75
C GLY A 32 4.29 20.55 22.17
N CYS A 33 4.43 20.99 23.43
CA CYS A 33 3.80 22.19 23.95
C CYS A 33 4.65 23.39 23.57
N SER A 34 4.18 24.28 22.69
CA SER A 34 4.76 25.61 22.51
C SER A 34 3.75 26.67 22.94
N THR A 35 4.08 27.35 24.02
CA THR A 35 3.44 28.57 24.51
C THR A 35 3.71 29.74 23.59
N SER A 36 2.66 30.42 23.14
CA SER A 36 2.76 31.82 22.75
C SER A 36 1.61 32.62 23.37
N GLN A 37 1.99 33.54 24.21
CA GLN A 37 1.14 34.58 24.80
C GLN A 37 0.66 35.57 23.74
N SER A 38 -0.59 36.00 23.82
CA SER A 38 -0.98 37.37 23.55
C SER A 38 -2.24 37.74 24.31
N THR A 39 -2.15 38.91 24.90
CA THR A 39 -2.97 39.64 25.82
C THR A 39 -4.27 40.19 25.19
N SER A 40 -5.31 40.28 25.99
CA SER A 40 -6.10 41.43 26.52
C SER A 40 -7.58 41.07 26.55
N SER A 41 -8.21 41.19 27.57
CA SER A 41 -8.76 42.14 28.52
C SER A 41 -10.28 41.95 28.68
N THR A 42 -10.65 41.88 29.94
CA THR A 42 -11.72 42.59 30.65
C THR A 42 -13.06 41.90 30.87
N SER A 43 -13.35 41.85 32.17
CA SER A 43 -14.60 42.01 32.94
C SER A 43 -15.35 40.74 33.33
N GLY A 44 -15.28 40.31 34.54
CA GLY A 44 -15.87 40.81 35.80
C GLY A 44 -17.02 39.87 36.22
N THR A 45 -16.89 39.21 37.34
CA THR A 45 -17.73 39.31 38.54
C THR A 45 -17.48 38.10 39.44
N GLU A 46 -17.08 38.44 40.66
CA GLU A 46 -16.96 37.56 41.83
C GLU A 46 -18.28 36.88 42.21
N VAL A 47 -18.19 35.70 42.87
CA VAL A 47 -18.81 35.41 44.16
C VAL A 47 -18.05 34.28 44.88
N THR A 48 -17.69 34.61 46.10
CA THR A 48 -17.09 33.85 47.17
C THR A 48 -17.97 32.75 47.78
N SER A 49 -17.32 31.73 48.40
CA SER A 49 -17.40 31.25 49.81
C SER A 49 -16.67 29.93 49.92
N GLU A 50 -15.58 29.89 50.59
CA GLU A 50 -15.16 29.60 51.96
C GLU A 50 -15.72 28.32 52.59
N VAL A 51 -14.72 27.53 53.05
CA VAL A 51 -14.44 27.02 54.44
C VAL A 51 -15.08 25.67 54.81
N SER A 52 -14.35 24.65 55.14
CA SER A 52 -13.75 24.35 56.44
C SER A 52 -13.02 23.00 56.45
N THR A 53 -11.82 23.03 57.01
CA THR A 53 -11.03 22.09 57.78
C THR A 53 -11.81 21.12 58.69
N GLU A 54 -11.24 19.89 58.91
CA GLU A 54 -10.67 19.43 60.16
C GLU A 54 -10.18 17.99 60.10
N THR A 55 -8.98 17.80 60.52
CA THR A 55 -8.16 16.83 61.22
C THR A 55 -8.87 15.75 62.03
N ASP A 56 -8.32 14.50 62.08
CA ASP A 56 -7.61 13.85 63.21
C ASP A 56 -7.30 12.38 62.90
N ALA A 57 -6.08 12.01 62.93
CA ALA A 57 -5.23 11.29 63.89
C ALA A 57 -5.50 9.78 64.12
N ASP A 58 -4.38 9.04 63.91
CA ASP A 58 -3.86 7.87 64.65
C ASP A 58 -4.53 6.49 64.56
N LYS A 59 -3.81 5.55 63.99
CA LYS A 59 -3.13 4.48 64.74
C LYS A 59 -2.27 3.55 63.90
N GLU A 60 -1.05 3.34 64.39
CA GLU A 60 -0.06 2.33 63.99
C GLU A 60 -0.63 0.90 63.90
N SER A 61 -0.15 0.14 62.92
CA SER A 61 0.29 -1.22 63.16
C SER A 61 1.33 -1.63 62.13
N GLN A 62 2.51 -1.90 62.62
CA GLN A 62 3.66 -2.49 61.91
C GLN A 62 3.30 -3.92 61.47
N ASN A 63 3.58 -4.27 60.22
CA ASN A 63 4.23 -5.55 59.98
C ASN A 63 4.98 -5.49 58.66
N GLY A 64 6.26 -5.78 58.67
CA GLY A 64 7.16 -5.75 57.57
C GLY A 64 6.96 -6.92 56.61
N SER A 65 7.21 -6.71 55.36
CA SER A 65 7.85 -7.70 54.50
C SER A 65 8.26 -7.06 53.19
N ALA A 66 9.55 -7.12 52.95
CA ALA A 66 10.24 -7.23 51.67
C ALA A 66 9.82 -6.31 50.51
N ASP A 67 10.60 -5.29 50.33
CA ASP A 67 10.79 -4.59 49.05
C ASP A 67 11.18 -5.58 47.93
N ALA A 68 10.24 -5.90 47.09
CA ALA A 68 10.55 -6.38 45.75
C ALA A 68 10.56 -5.15 44.83
N GLU A 69 11.73 -4.60 44.59
CA GLU A 69 11.96 -3.63 43.52
C GLU A 69 11.51 -4.26 42.20
N ASN A 70 10.31 -3.90 41.77
CA ASN A 70 9.85 -4.16 40.42
C ASN A 70 10.50 -3.13 39.49
N THR A 71 11.77 -3.36 39.19
CA THR A 71 12.47 -2.66 38.15
C THR A 71 11.91 -3.16 36.83
N SER A 72 10.82 -2.56 36.35
CA SER A 72 10.40 -2.74 34.96
C SER A 72 11.46 -2.11 34.06
N VAL A 73 12.41 -2.92 33.62
CA VAL A 73 13.35 -2.57 32.58
C VAL A 73 12.52 -2.38 31.31
N LYS A 74 12.12 -1.14 31.03
CA LYS A 74 11.69 -0.75 29.70
C LYS A 74 12.90 -0.91 28.78
N THR A 75 13.03 -2.09 28.20
CA THR A 75 13.98 -2.30 27.10
C THR A 75 13.42 -1.54 25.92
N GLU A 76 13.96 -0.36 25.65
CA GLU A 76 13.65 0.36 24.42
C GLU A 76 14.10 -0.50 23.24
N MET A 77 13.13 -0.93 22.47
CA MET A 77 13.36 -1.68 21.24
C MET A 77 13.80 -0.69 20.16
N THR A 78 15.09 -0.66 19.85
CA THR A 78 15.59 0.14 18.71
C THR A 78 15.30 -0.58 17.39
N VAL A 79 15.30 0.17 16.29
CA VAL A 79 15.09 -0.38 14.94
C VAL A 79 16.11 -1.49 14.65
N GLU A 80 17.37 -1.31 15.08
CA GLU A 80 18.43 -2.31 14.90
C GLU A 80 18.15 -3.60 15.67
N LYS A 81 17.62 -3.49 16.91
CA LYS A 81 17.25 -4.66 17.71
C LYS A 81 16.03 -5.38 17.12
N MET A 82 15.08 -4.63 16.57
CA MET A 82 13.94 -5.19 15.90
C MET A 82 14.36 -5.92 14.62
N GLN A 83 15.24 -5.31 13.81
CA GLN A 83 15.79 -5.95 12.62
C GLN A 83 16.57 -7.22 12.96
N ALA A 84 17.43 -7.17 13.97
CA ALA A 84 18.17 -8.35 14.41
C ALA A 84 17.27 -9.48 14.90
N ALA A 85 16.17 -9.16 15.61
CA ALA A 85 15.19 -10.15 16.04
C ALA A 85 14.40 -10.76 14.87
N ILE A 86 14.09 -9.96 13.85
CA ILE A 86 13.47 -10.43 12.61
C ILE A 86 14.43 -11.36 11.86
N ASP A 87 15.68 -10.96 11.68
CA ASP A 87 16.71 -11.75 10.99
C ASP A 87 16.95 -13.08 11.71
N GLU A 88 16.98 -13.07 13.07
CA GLU A 88 17.10 -14.28 13.89
C GLU A 88 15.85 -15.18 13.75
N ALA A 89 14.65 -14.60 13.80
CA ALA A 89 13.41 -15.35 13.65
C ALA A 89 13.30 -15.98 12.24
N MET A 90 13.72 -15.27 11.20
CA MET A 90 13.72 -15.76 9.82
C MET A 90 14.78 -16.84 9.61
N SER A 91 15.96 -16.69 10.20
CA SER A 91 17.02 -17.71 10.17
C SER A 91 16.60 -19.02 10.87
N ASN A 92 15.80 -18.92 11.92
CA ASN A 92 15.31 -20.08 12.68
C ASN A 92 14.05 -20.72 12.09
N ALA A 93 13.35 -20.03 11.19
CA ALA A 93 12.09 -20.50 10.62
C ALA A 93 12.27 -21.47 9.43
N ASP A 94 13.51 -21.71 8.97
CA ASP A 94 13.82 -22.51 7.78
C ASP A 94 13.04 -22.04 6.52
N ILE A 95 12.81 -20.72 6.43
CA ILE A 95 12.12 -20.07 5.31
C ILE A 95 13.19 -19.51 4.38
N ASP A 96 13.25 -20.03 3.15
CA ASP A 96 14.09 -19.48 2.10
C ASP A 96 13.39 -18.26 1.49
N ILE A 97 13.95 -17.06 1.76
CA ILE A 97 13.45 -15.78 1.25
C ILE A 97 14.28 -15.22 0.09
N THR A 98 15.31 -15.95 -0.35
CA THR A 98 16.24 -15.47 -1.37
C THR A 98 15.58 -15.14 -2.69
N ASP A 99 14.49 -15.84 -3.02
CA ASP A 99 13.74 -15.67 -4.27
C ASP A 99 12.41 -14.92 -4.11
N MET A 100 12.12 -14.36 -2.92
CA MET A 100 10.84 -13.68 -2.68
C MET A 100 10.71 -12.36 -3.44
N PHE A 101 11.82 -11.68 -3.68
CA PHE A 101 11.88 -10.38 -4.33
C PHE A 101 12.97 -10.33 -5.38
N THR A 102 12.67 -9.81 -6.56
CA THR A 102 13.69 -9.52 -7.55
C THR A 102 14.40 -8.20 -7.22
N LYS A 103 15.61 -8.00 -7.76
CA LYS A 103 16.32 -6.72 -7.62
C LYS A 103 15.51 -5.54 -8.17
N ARG A 104 14.69 -5.77 -9.19
CA ARG A 104 13.85 -4.74 -9.78
C ARG A 104 12.65 -4.43 -8.89
N ASP A 105 12.09 -5.41 -8.18
CA ASP A 105 11.04 -5.16 -7.18
C ASP A 105 11.54 -4.22 -6.08
N LEU A 106 12.75 -4.48 -5.57
CA LEU A 106 13.35 -3.71 -4.48
C LEU A 106 13.95 -2.36 -4.91
N ALA A 107 14.08 -2.09 -6.20
CA ALA A 107 14.72 -0.86 -6.67
C ALA A 107 13.94 0.40 -6.27
N GLY A 108 12.59 0.35 -6.31
CA GLY A 108 11.71 1.47 -5.90
C GLY A 108 11.93 2.78 -6.67
N THR A 109 12.79 2.77 -7.69
CA THR A 109 13.23 3.94 -8.46
C THR A 109 13.02 3.73 -9.95
N TYR A 110 13.18 4.79 -10.73
CA TYR A 110 13.10 4.75 -12.19
C TYR A 110 14.12 5.70 -12.83
N ASN A 111 14.41 5.49 -14.12
CA ASN A 111 15.25 6.40 -14.89
C ASN A 111 14.38 7.45 -15.59
N GLU A 112 14.38 8.66 -15.08
CA GLU A 112 13.55 9.76 -15.62
C GLU A 112 13.95 10.12 -17.06
N SER A 113 15.22 9.98 -17.43
CA SER A 113 15.70 10.35 -18.77
C SER A 113 15.22 9.40 -19.87
N GLU A 114 14.74 8.21 -19.52
CA GLU A 114 14.20 7.20 -20.44
C GLU A 114 12.67 7.10 -20.36
N ALA A 115 12.06 7.88 -19.46
CA ALA A 115 10.62 7.80 -19.22
C ALA A 115 9.82 8.63 -20.24
N ALA A 116 8.76 8.02 -20.76
CA ALA A 116 7.73 8.75 -21.50
C ALA A 116 6.82 9.48 -20.49
N LYS A 117 6.53 10.76 -20.73
CA LYS A 117 5.68 11.56 -19.88
C LYS A 117 4.25 11.58 -20.38
N ILE A 118 3.30 11.17 -19.53
CA ILE A 118 1.86 11.18 -19.81
C ILE A 118 1.24 12.23 -18.90
N THR A 119 0.69 13.29 -19.49
CA THR A 119 -0.01 14.34 -18.75
C THR A 119 -1.50 14.18 -18.90
N LEU A 120 -2.18 13.86 -17.80
CA LEU A 120 -3.63 13.70 -17.72
C LEU A 120 -4.30 15.08 -17.61
N SER A 121 -5.38 15.31 -18.37
CA SER A 121 -6.10 16.59 -18.39
C SER A 121 -7.61 16.40 -18.64
N GLY A 122 -8.39 16.36 -17.56
CA GLY A 122 -9.84 16.19 -17.64
C GLY A 122 -10.21 14.80 -18.21
N LYS A 123 -10.77 14.76 -19.41
CA LYS A 123 -11.19 13.51 -20.09
C LYS A 123 -10.21 13.06 -21.16
N THR A 124 -8.98 13.53 -21.13
CA THR A 124 -7.96 13.18 -22.12
C THR A 124 -6.57 13.19 -21.48
N ALA A 125 -5.57 12.87 -22.26
CA ALA A 125 -4.16 12.98 -21.89
C ALA A 125 -3.31 13.41 -23.08
N THR A 126 -2.05 13.70 -22.83
CA THR A 126 -1.03 13.95 -23.87
C THR A 126 0.20 13.12 -23.56
N CYS A 127 0.83 12.59 -24.60
CA CYS A 127 2.11 11.89 -24.53
C CYS A 127 2.81 11.98 -25.90
N ASP A 128 4.13 12.14 -25.88
CA ASP A 128 4.94 12.19 -27.13
C ASP A 128 5.44 10.80 -27.57
N SER A 129 5.16 9.76 -26.78
CA SER A 129 5.57 8.40 -27.12
C SER A 129 4.59 7.74 -28.09
N SER A 130 5.11 7.16 -29.16
CA SER A 130 4.32 6.34 -30.09
C SER A 130 3.80 5.02 -29.48
N ASN A 131 4.32 4.63 -28.32
CA ASN A 131 3.87 3.44 -27.59
C ASN A 131 2.64 3.72 -26.72
N VAL A 132 2.14 4.96 -26.73
CA VAL A 132 0.94 5.35 -25.97
C VAL A 132 -0.14 5.80 -26.97
N GLN A 133 -1.28 5.17 -26.89
CA GLN A 133 -2.50 5.53 -27.62
C GLN A 133 -3.49 6.17 -26.66
N ILE A 134 -4.08 7.30 -27.06
CA ILE A 134 -5.05 8.03 -26.22
C ILE A 134 -6.32 8.21 -27.05
N GLU A 135 -7.43 7.66 -26.55
CA GLU A 135 -8.71 7.71 -27.22
C GLU A 135 -9.85 7.70 -26.16
N ASP A 136 -10.76 8.64 -26.23
CA ASP A 136 -11.98 8.73 -25.41
C ASP A 136 -11.76 8.50 -23.89
N GLY A 137 -10.72 9.11 -23.31
CA GLY A 137 -10.40 8.95 -21.89
C GLY A 137 -9.59 7.69 -21.55
N VAL A 138 -9.37 6.82 -22.54
CA VAL A 138 -8.54 5.62 -22.37
C VAL A 138 -7.12 5.92 -22.81
N VAL A 139 -6.16 5.70 -21.91
CA VAL A 139 -4.72 5.82 -22.18
C VAL A 139 -4.13 4.42 -22.25
N THR A 140 -3.83 3.93 -23.44
CA THR A 140 -3.31 2.57 -23.66
C THR A 140 -1.81 2.58 -23.90
N ILE A 141 -1.08 1.87 -23.05
CA ILE A 141 0.37 1.66 -23.14
C ILE A 141 0.62 0.31 -23.81
N LYS A 142 1.36 0.32 -24.95
CA LYS A 142 1.49 -0.82 -25.86
C LYS A 142 2.85 -1.53 -25.82
N ALA A 143 3.82 -1.06 -25.03
CA ALA A 143 5.16 -1.63 -25.03
C ALA A 143 5.83 -1.49 -23.67
N ALA A 144 6.87 -2.29 -23.44
CA ALA A 144 7.77 -2.16 -22.30
C ALA A 144 8.32 -0.73 -22.18
N GLY A 145 8.55 -0.27 -20.99
CA GLY A 145 9.13 1.04 -20.75
C GLY A 145 8.77 1.62 -19.38
N VAL A 146 9.20 2.86 -19.17
CA VAL A 146 8.88 3.67 -17.99
C VAL A 146 7.97 4.81 -18.43
N TYR A 147 6.84 4.96 -17.76
CA TYR A 147 5.83 5.96 -18.07
C TYR A 147 5.52 6.76 -16.81
N VAL A 148 5.88 8.05 -16.83
CA VAL A 148 5.56 8.97 -15.72
C VAL A 148 4.21 9.61 -16.00
N LEU A 149 3.26 9.37 -15.10
CA LEU A 149 1.91 9.89 -15.18
C LEU A 149 1.75 11.03 -14.17
N SER A 150 1.15 12.14 -14.63
CA SER A 150 0.82 13.26 -13.75
C SER A 150 -0.49 13.93 -14.16
N GLY A 151 -1.14 14.65 -13.22
CA GLY A 151 -2.37 15.39 -13.47
C GLY A 151 -3.65 14.61 -13.20
N THR A 152 -4.76 15.04 -13.79
CA THR A 152 -6.10 14.56 -13.42
C THR A 152 -6.84 13.97 -14.62
N LEU A 153 -7.38 12.77 -14.47
CA LEU A 153 -8.31 12.14 -15.39
C LEU A 153 -9.67 11.98 -14.68
N THR A 154 -10.70 12.70 -15.16
CA THR A 154 -11.99 12.81 -14.46
C THR A 154 -12.99 11.72 -14.83
N ASP A 155 -12.73 10.99 -15.91
CA ASP A 155 -13.50 9.84 -16.38
C ASP A 155 -12.65 9.11 -17.39
N GLY A 156 -12.04 8.00 -16.99
CA GLY A 156 -11.15 7.26 -17.86
C GLY A 156 -10.26 6.26 -17.13
N THR A 157 -9.42 5.60 -17.90
CA THR A 157 -8.59 4.50 -17.43
C THR A 157 -7.20 4.50 -18.07
N ILE A 158 -6.22 4.02 -17.34
CA ILE A 158 -4.89 3.68 -17.88
C ILE A 158 -4.87 2.17 -18.15
N VAL A 159 -4.70 1.80 -19.40
CA VAL A 159 -4.61 0.40 -19.80
C VAL A 159 -3.17 0.06 -20.19
N VAL A 160 -2.61 -1.00 -19.62
CA VAL A 160 -1.38 -1.62 -20.09
C VAL A 160 -1.76 -2.84 -20.93
N ASP A 161 -1.47 -2.79 -22.23
CA ASP A 161 -1.75 -3.85 -23.19
C ASP A 161 -0.49 -4.04 -24.05
N ALA A 162 0.59 -4.48 -23.41
CA ALA A 162 1.93 -4.67 -23.96
C ALA A 162 2.17 -6.14 -24.38
N GLY A 163 3.37 -6.51 -24.74
CA GLY A 163 3.71 -7.90 -25.07
C GLY A 163 3.78 -8.79 -23.82
N ASP A 164 3.61 -10.11 -24.02
CA ASP A 164 3.59 -11.11 -22.93
C ASP A 164 4.92 -11.18 -22.15
N ASP A 165 6.04 -10.76 -22.74
CA ASP A 165 7.35 -10.72 -22.12
C ASP A 165 7.74 -9.28 -21.65
N ASP A 166 6.83 -8.30 -21.82
CA ASP A 166 7.10 -6.90 -21.55
C ASP A 166 6.94 -6.55 -20.08
N LYS A 167 7.87 -5.77 -19.56
CA LYS A 167 7.81 -5.17 -18.22
C LYS A 167 7.51 -3.68 -18.35
N VAL A 168 6.40 -3.25 -17.76
CA VAL A 168 5.94 -1.86 -17.79
C VAL A 168 6.03 -1.24 -16.41
N GLN A 169 6.61 -0.03 -16.30
CA GLN A 169 6.65 0.73 -15.05
C GLN A 169 5.83 2.00 -15.19
N LEU A 170 4.80 2.10 -14.37
CA LEU A 170 3.95 3.27 -14.20
C LEU A 170 4.45 4.05 -12.97
N VAL A 171 4.93 5.25 -13.18
CA VAL A 171 5.33 6.15 -12.11
C VAL A 171 4.21 7.14 -11.87
N LEU A 172 3.60 7.10 -10.70
CA LEU A 172 2.52 8.02 -10.32
C LEU A 172 3.13 9.26 -9.64
N ASP A 173 3.05 10.39 -10.33
CA ASP A 173 3.63 11.66 -9.90
C ASP A 173 2.54 12.75 -9.80
N GLY A 174 1.76 12.70 -8.73
CA GLY A 174 0.64 13.60 -8.52
C GLY A 174 -0.57 13.27 -9.40
N VAL A 175 -0.93 11.99 -9.47
CA VAL A 175 -2.04 11.50 -10.29
C VAL A 175 -3.35 11.51 -9.51
N SER A 176 -4.42 12.01 -10.17
CA SER A 176 -5.79 11.84 -9.69
C SER A 176 -6.64 11.27 -10.81
N ILE A 177 -7.11 10.01 -10.66
CA ILE A 177 -7.99 9.35 -11.61
C ILE A 177 -9.30 9.01 -10.92
N THR A 178 -10.41 9.41 -11.56
CA THR A 178 -11.74 8.94 -11.21
C THR A 178 -12.31 8.22 -12.42
N ALA A 179 -12.47 6.91 -12.32
CA ALA A 179 -13.15 6.11 -13.33
C ALA A 179 -14.64 5.99 -12.95
N ALA A 180 -15.53 6.03 -13.93
CA ALA A 180 -16.97 5.97 -13.67
C ALA A 180 -17.42 4.55 -13.30
N ASP A 181 -16.96 3.56 -14.07
CA ASP A 181 -17.52 2.20 -14.03
C ASP A 181 -16.50 1.12 -14.47
N TYR A 182 -15.20 1.44 -14.39
CA TYR A 182 -14.12 0.52 -14.78
C TYR A 182 -12.86 0.77 -13.94
N ALA A 183 -11.87 -0.10 -14.03
CA ALA A 183 -10.60 0.08 -13.32
C ALA A 183 -9.93 1.42 -13.68
N ALA A 184 -9.40 2.15 -12.70
CA ALA A 184 -8.59 3.33 -12.94
C ALA A 184 -7.24 2.96 -13.60
N ILE A 185 -6.67 1.80 -13.22
CA ILE A 185 -5.51 1.19 -13.89
C ILE A 185 -5.82 -0.27 -14.18
N TYR A 186 -5.74 -0.66 -15.45
CA TYR A 186 -5.96 -2.01 -15.90
C TYR A 186 -4.72 -2.55 -16.63
N ALA A 187 -3.97 -3.43 -15.97
CA ALA A 187 -2.89 -4.18 -16.61
C ALA A 187 -3.48 -5.43 -17.30
N LYS A 188 -3.90 -5.25 -18.55
CA LYS A 188 -4.56 -6.27 -19.38
C LYS A 188 -3.59 -7.31 -19.89
N ASN A 189 -2.40 -6.89 -20.34
CA ASN A 189 -1.36 -7.77 -20.84
C ASN A 189 0.03 -7.16 -20.60
N ALA A 190 0.89 -7.92 -19.94
CA ALA A 190 2.32 -7.71 -19.74
C ALA A 190 2.90 -8.95 -19.03
N ASP A 191 4.21 -9.11 -18.98
CA ASP A 191 4.87 -10.05 -18.06
C ASP A 191 4.72 -9.54 -16.61
N LYS A 192 5.00 -8.25 -16.39
CA LYS A 192 4.89 -7.63 -15.07
C LYS A 192 4.67 -6.13 -15.15
N VAL A 193 3.82 -5.61 -14.26
CA VAL A 193 3.62 -4.17 -14.08
C VAL A 193 4.17 -3.71 -12.74
N PHE A 194 4.94 -2.62 -12.76
CA PHE A 194 5.42 -1.90 -11.58
C PHE A 194 4.64 -0.60 -11.45
N VAL A 195 4.02 -0.36 -10.31
CA VAL A 195 3.42 0.93 -9.93
C VAL A 195 4.34 1.57 -8.90
N THR A 196 5.03 2.62 -9.29
CA THR A 196 6.00 3.33 -8.46
C THR A 196 5.42 4.68 -8.04
N LEU A 197 5.31 4.91 -6.75
CA LEU A 197 4.87 6.19 -6.20
C LEU A 197 6.08 7.13 -6.13
N ALA A 198 6.05 8.21 -6.92
CA ALA A 198 7.14 9.19 -6.95
C ALA A 198 7.35 9.84 -5.57
N GLU A 199 8.57 10.23 -5.27
CA GLU A 199 8.93 10.81 -3.98
C GLU A 199 8.12 12.10 -3.71
N GLY A 200 7.47 12.16 -2.56
CA GLY A 200 6.65 13.29 -2.13
C GLY A 200 5.34 13.47 -2.90
N ALA A 201 5.04 12.59 -3.86
CA ALA A 201 3.79 12.66 -4.62
C ALA A 201 2.62 12.08 -3.81
N GLU A 202 1.48 12.76 -3.90
CA GLU A 202 0.19 12.30 -3.40
C GLU A 202 -0.67 11.88 -4.59
N ASN A 203 -1.11 10.63 -4.63
CA ASN A 203 -1.88 10.06 -5.72
C ASN A 203 -3.25 9.58 -5.25
N SER A 204 -4.25 9.64 -6.11
CA SER A 204 -5.61 9.19 -5.82
C SER A 204 -6.23 8.46 -7.01
N LEU A 205 -6.74 7.27 -6.76
CA LEU A 205 -7.46 6.46 -7.74
C LEU A 205 -8.83 6.08 -7.16
N THR A 206 -9.89 6.32 -7.91
CA THR A 206 -11.26 6.07 -7.46
C THR A 206 -12.07 5.42 -8.57
N VAL A 207 -12.87 4.41 -8.24
CA VAL A 207 -13.98 3.94 -9.06
C VAL A 207 -15.27 4.41 -8.40
N ALA A 208 -16.13 5.09 -9.18
CA ALA A 208 -17.28 5.84 -8.64
C ALA A 208 -18.60 5.06 -8.70
N GLY A 209 -18.68 3.98 -9.46
CA GLY A 209 -19.89 3.20 -9.68
C GLY A 209 -19.62 1.71 -9.86
N ASP A 210 -20.68 0.98 -10.27
CA ASP A 210 -20.58 -0.45 -10.52
C ASP A 210 -19.75 -0.75 -11.77
N TYR A 211 -18.98 -1.85 -11.74
CA TYR A 211 -18.12 -2.23 -12.86
C TYR A 211 -18.91 -2.68 -14.08
N VAL A 212 -18.66 -2.06 -15.22
CA VAL A 212 -19.18 -2.45 -16.53
C VAL A 212 -18.08 -3.23 -17.28
N GLN A 213 -18.31 -4.51 -17.49
CA GLN A 213 -17.33 -5.36 -18.15
C GLN A 213 -17.18 -5.00 -19.64
N THR A 214 -15.95 -4.70 -20.05
CA THR A 214 -15.59 -4.38 -21.45
C THR A 214 -14.92 -5.55 -22.17
N ASP A 215 -14.52 -6.57 -21.41
CA ASP A 215 -13.95 -7.83 -21.90
C ASP A 215 -14.32 -8.99 -20.96
N ASP A 216 -13.84 -10.20 -21.24
CA ASP A 216 -14.15 -11.42 -20.47
C ASP A 216 -13.27 -11.59 -19.21
N ASN A 217 -12.58 -10.54 -18.73
CA ASN A 217 -11.60 -10.66 -17.66
C ASN A 217 -12.17 -10.44 -16.25
N ASN A 218 -13.46 -10.07 -16.15
CA ASN A 218 -14.14 -9.80 -14.88
C ASN A 218 -13.34 -8.82 -14.01
N VAL A 219 -13.16 -7.61 -14.53
CA VAL A 219 -12.44 -6.52 -13.87
C VAL A 219 -13.31 -5.98 -12.73
N ASP A 220 -12.79 -6.01 -11.51
CA ASP A 220 -13.51 -5.74 -10.26
C ASP A 220 -12.65 -5.01 -9.22
N ALA A 221 -11.64 -4.24 -9.66
CA ALA A 221 -10.75 -3.49 -8.76
C ALA A 221 -10.34 -2.14 -9.35
N VAL A 222 -9.97 -1.20 -8.48
CA VAL A 222 -9.44 0.13 -8.88
C VAL A 222 -8.12 -0.02 -9.64
N ILE A 223 -7.21 -0.87 -9.14
CA ILE A 223 -6.05 -1.36 -9.89
C ILE A 223 -6.26 -2.86 -10.12
N PHE A 224 -6.38 -3.25 -11.37
CA PHE A 224 -6.57 -4.63 -11.75
C PHE A 224 -5.46 -5.10 -12.68
N ALA A 225 -4.69 -6.10 -12.28
CA ALA A 225 -3.61 -6.68 -13.07
C ALA A 225 -3.87 -8.16 -13.35
N LYS A 226 -3.73 -8.57 -14.62
CA LYS A 226 -3.77 -9.98 -15.03
C LYS A 226 -2.41 -10.67 -14.95
N CYS A 227 -1.39 -9.94 -14.64
CA CYS A 227 0.00 -10.36 -14.55
C CYS A 227 0.56 -10.01 -13.17
N ASP A 228 1.80 -10.34 -12.93
CA ASP A 228 2.54 -9.89 -11.76
C ASP A 228 2.44 -8.38 -11.56
N LEU A 229 2.19 -7.96 -10.32
CA LEU A 229 2.10 -6.56 -9.93
C LEU A 229 3.06 -6.25 -8.79
N THR A 230 3.90 -5.22 -8.98
CA THR A 230 4.74 -4.68 -7.89
C THR A 230 4.32 -3.25 -7.59
N LEU A 231 4.08 -2.97 -6.31
CA LEU A 231 3.84 -1.63 -5.76
C LEU A 231 5.09 -1.18 -5.02
N GLY A 232 5.55 0.06 -5.25
CA GLY A 232 6.75 0.56 -4.58
C GLY A 232 6.91 2.07 -4.67
N GLY A 233 8.09 2.57 -4.33
CA GLY A 233 8.39 4.00 -4.25
C GLY A 233 8.19 4.56 -2.85
N THR A 234 8.21 5.89 -2.70
CA THR A 234 8.17 6.58 -1.39
C THR A 234 7.01 7.57 -1.25
N GLY A 235 6.21 7.75 -2.30
CA GLY A 235 5.01 8.59 -2.27
C GLY A 235 3.82 7.93 -1.57
N SER A 236 2.64 8.53 -1.73
CA SER A 236 1.38 8.03 -1.19
C SER A 236 0.35 7.74 -2.27
N LEU A 237 -0.54 6.78 -2.00
CA LEU A 237 -1.66 6.40 -2.85
C LEU A 237 -2.92 6.19 -2.02
N THR A 238 -3.95 6.97 -2.35
CA THR A 238 -5.30 6.74 -1.86
C THR A 238 -6.10 6.00 -2.92
N VAL A 239 -6.71 4.87 -2.55
CA VAL A 239 -7.56 4.05 -3.41
C VAL A 239 -8.96 3.98 -2.82
N LYS A 240 -9.99 4.24 -3.63
CA LYS A 240 -11.39 4.16 -3.21
C LYS A 240 -12.23 3.36 -4.19
N ASP A 241 -12.96 2.41 -3.64
CA ASP A 241 -13.95 1.61 -4.35
C ASP A 241 -15.17 1.35 -3.44
N THR A 242 -16.36 1.47 -3.98
CA THR A 242 -17.61 1.23 -3.24
C THR A 242 -18.29 -0.07 -3.61
N THR A 243 -17.75 -0.82 -4.59
CA THR A 243 -18.43 -1.98 -5.19
C THR A 243 -17.52 -3.17 -5.49
N GLY A 244 -16.20 -3.05 -5.27
CA GLY A 244 -15.24 -4.09 -5.58
C GLY A 244 -13.98 -3.99 -4.72
N HIS A 245 -12.88 -4.51 -5.26
CA HIS A 245 -11.59 -4.58 -4.59
C HIS A 245 -10.77 -3.30 -4.75
N GLY A 246 -9.86 -3.05 -3.84
CA GLY A 246 -8.89 -1.96 -3.98
C GLY A 246 -7.86 -2.24 -5.08
N ILE A 247 -6.99 -3.22 -4.86
CA ILE A 247 -5.89 -3.59 -5.76
C ILE A 247 -5.87 -5.11 -5.94
N VAL A 248 -5.94 -5.57 -7.19
CA VAL A 248 -5.96 -6.99 -7.55
C VAL A 248 -4.80 -7.34 -8.48
N SER A 249 -4.08 -8.42 -8.16
CA SER A 249 -3.26 -9.16 -9.12
C SER A 249 -3.85 -10.55 -9.34
N LYS A 250 -4.05 -10.94 -10.58
CA LYS A 250 -4.48 -12.32 -10.92
C LYS A 250 -3.28 -13.28 -10.99
N ASP A 251 -2.11 -12.85 -10.50
CA ASP A 251 -0.88 -13.60 -10.30
C ASP A 251 -0.26 -13.19 -8.95
N ASP A 252 1.02 -12.85 -8.87
CA ASP A 252 1.70 -12.39 -7.67
C ASP A 252 1.51 -10.88 -7.41
N LEU A 253 1.32 -10.49 -6.16
CA LEU A 253 1.35 -9.10 -5.70
C LEU A 253 2.55 -8.88 -4.77
N VAL A 254 3.42 -7.95 -5.15
CA VAL A 254 4.61 -7.58 -4.39
C VAL A 254 4.49 -6.12 -3.93
N VAL A 255 4.80 -5.83 -2.66
CA VAL A 255 4.87 -4.46 -2.15
C VAL A 255 6.25 -4.22 -1.52
N THR A 256 6.94 -3.16 -1.97
CA THR A 256 8.32 -2.87 -1.56
C THR A 256 8.51 -1.45 -1.02
N GLY A 257 7.44 -0.72 -0.78
CA GLY A 257 7.47 0.63 -0.23
C GLY A 257 6.18 1.39 -0.53
N GLY A 258 6.11 2.65 -0.09
CA GLY A 258 4.96 3.53 -0.29
C GLY A 258 4.01 3.59 0.91
N THR A 259 3.11 4.58 0.86
CA THR A 259 2.04 4.75 1.85
C THR A 259 0.69 4.58 1.17
N TYR A 260 -0.11 3.62 1.62
CA TYR A 260 -1.37 3.24 1.01
C TYR A 260 -2.53 3.48 1.97
N THR A 261 -3.53 4.23 1.52
CA THR A 261 -4.84 4.34 2.17
C THR A 261 -5.87 3.76 1.22
N ILE A 262 -6.43 2.60 1.55
CA ILE A 262 -7.36 1.87 0.68
C ILE A 262 -8.67 1.71 1.42
N ASP A 263 -9.75 2.13 0.76
CA ASP A 263 -11.14 2.00 1.20
C ASP A 263 -11.93 1.31 0.08
N SER A 264 -12.28 0.04 0.29
CA SER A 264 -12.93 -0.81 -0.70
C SER A 264 -14.06 -1.63 -0.09
N GLN A 265 -15.00 -2.10 -0.90
CA GLN A 265 -16.07 -2.98 -0.42
C GLN A 265 -15.51 -4.38 -0.15
N ASP A 266 -14.83 -4.97 -1.12
CA ASP A 266 -14.24 -6.30 -1.01
C ASP A 266 -12.82 -6.20 -0.41
N HIS A 267 -11.86 -7.05 -0.81
CA HIS A 267 -10.49 -7.00 -0.29
C HIS A 267 -9.75 -5.71 -0.67
N CYS A 268 -8.97 -5.15 0.25
CA CYS A 268 -8.11 -4.01 -0.08
C CYS A 268 -6.94 -4.39 -1.01
N LEU A 269 -6.20 -5.45 -0.67
CA LEU A 269 -5.14 -6.04 -1.48
C LEU A 269 -5.48 -7.52 -1.72
N ASN A 270 -5.57 -7.92 -2.98
CA ASN A 270 -5.94 -9.28 -3.35
C ASN A 270 -4.98 -9.83 -4.42
N ALA A 271 -4.40 -10.99 -4.18
CA ALA A 271 -3.61 -11.71 -5.16
C ALA A 271 -4.14 -13.13 -5.35
N LYS A 272 -4.07 -13.63 -6.58
CA LYS A 272 -4.46 -15.00 -6.84
C LYS A 272 -3.44 -15.99 -6.30
N ASP A 273 -2.15 -15.75 -6.48
CA ASP A 273 -1.10 -16.70 -6.15
C ASP A 273 -0.40 -16.33 -4.83
N SER A 274 0.24 -15.16 -4.70
CA SER A 274 0.86 -14.75 -3.44
C SER A 274 0.85 -13.24 -3.22
N VAL A 275 0.83 -12.81 -1.94
CA VAL A 275 1.14 -11.45 -1.52
C VAL A 275 2.46 -11.46 -0.76
N ARG A 276 3.42 -10.64 -1.21
CA ARG A 276 4.75 -10.50 -0.60
C ARG A 276 5.02 -9.05 -0.29
N ILE A 277 5.29 -8.73 0.97
CA ILE A 277 5.51 -7.36 1.43
C ILE A 277 6.89 -7.26 2.06
N ALA A 278 7.76 -6.44 1.47
CA ALA A 278 9.08 -6.11 2.02
C ALA A 278 9.03 -4.86 2.90
N ASP A 279 8.26 -3.84 2.48
CA ASP A 279 8.12 -2.56 3.18
C ASP A 279 6.81 -1.88 2.74
N GLY A 280 6.37 -0.87 3.49
CA GLY A 280 5.18 -0.05 3.18
C GLY A 280 4.37 0.30 4.42
N THR A 281 3.59 1.37 4.30
CA THR A 281 2.64 1.79 5.34
C THR A 281 1.23 1.63 4.81
N PHE A 282 0.34 0.99 5.59
CA PHE A 282 -1.00 0.63 5.14
C PHE A 282 -2.07 1.11 6.11
N ASN A 283 -3.10 1.77 5.57
CA ASN A 283 -4.36 2.06 6.22
C ASN A 283 -5.47 1.44 5.36
N LEU A 284 -5.99 0.29 5.79
CA LEU A 284 -6.90 -0.56 5.01
C LEU A 284 -8.28 -0.60 5.69
N SER A 285 -9.32 -0.30 4.92
CA SER A 285 -10.73 -0.37 5.32
C SER A 285 -11.51 -1.14 4.26
N CYS A 286 -12.12 -2.26 4.63
CA CYS A 286 -12.90 -3.11 3.72
C CYS A 286 -13.87 -3.99 4.50
N ASP A 287 -14.87 -4.55 3.79
CA ASP A 287 -15.85 -5.47 4.38
C ASP A 287 -15.31 -6.92 4.42
N GLU A 288 -14.27 -7.23 3.64
CA GLU A 288 -13.61 -8.53 3.61
C GLU A 288 -12.20 -8.46 4.22
N ASP A 289 -11.18 -9.05 3.57
CA ASP A 289 -9.82 -9.08 4.12
C ASP A 289 -9.01 -7.84 3.70
N GLY A 290 -8.30 -7.22 4.63
CA GLY A 290 -7.37 -6.15 4.30
C GLY A 290 -6.28 -6.61 3.32
N ILE A 291 -5.80 -7.85 3.46
CA ILE A 291 -4.82 -8.49 2.57
C ILE A 291 -5.22 -9.94 2.37
N HIS A 292 -5.45 -10.34 1.12
CA HIS A 292 -5.88 -11.67 0.73
C HIS A 292 -4.94 -12.29 -0.30
N ALA A 293 -4.68 -13.59 -0.16
CA ALA A 293 -4.03 -14.41 -1.18
C ALA A 293 -4.86 -15.68 -1.40
N GLY A 294 -5.28 -15.92 -2.63
CA GLY A 294 -6.27 -16.94 -2.98
C GLY A 294 -5.76 -18.38 -3.02
N ASN A 295 -4.48 -18.66 -2.69
CA ASN A 295 -3.87 -19.97 -2.83
C ASN A 295 -3.71 -20.70 -1.50
#